data_252fef7bfe6e1d5820104ba84f522d58
#
_entry.id   252fef7bfe6e1d5820104ba84f522d58
#
_cell.length_a   1.000
_cell.length_b   1.000
_cell.length_c   1.000
_cell.angle_alpha   90.00
_cell.angle_beta   90.00
_cell.angle_gamma   90.00
#
_symmetry.space_group_name_H-M   'P 1'
#
loop_
_entity.id
_entity.type
_entity.pdbx_description
1 polymer ?
#
loop_
_entity_poly.entity_id
_entity_poly.type
_entity_poly.pdbx_seq_one_letter_code
_entity_poly.pdbx_strand_id
1 'polypeptide(L)'
;MTISRRTILGSAGAAVMSNILSARAEMPPKENEMTETLKMAAADKGGSTAATVKSAPLPFAMTTPVRVARIGLKARDAETLAEYYRDVVGLREMTRRGASIVLGAGDRELMEIEQFSAAKPDDPRSAGLYHTAFLLPTRGDLARWSRRAIDKQLPVAGASDHNVSEAIYLTDPEGNGIEIYSDRPHNTWQWNGDRVKMGTEALDVKNLLDLIDREGGEWNGAPQNTVVGHVHLRVGNAKDAESFWHQQLGFDTVQTYGDKAVFLSTGGYHHHIGANAWQSSGAGLRDKDRTGLAWVEMEDTRGGNNHVFEDPWGNVINTIKKSA
;
A
#
# COMPACT_ATOMS: atom_id res chain seq x y z
N MET A 1 72.27 1.71 1.78
CA MET A 1 71.65 0.49 1.18
C MET A 1 70.16 0.64 1.19
N THR A 2 69.62 0.81 0.03
CA THR A 2 68.19 1.14 -0.25
C THR A 2 67.40 -0.14 -0.40
N ILE A 3 66.33 -0.34 0.35
CA ILE A 3 65.38 -1.46 0.10
C ILE A 3 64.00 -0.89 -0.17
N SER A 4 63.54 -1.21 -1.36
CA SER A 4 62.30 -0.85 -2.01
C SER A 4 61.07 -1.46 -1.33
N ARG A 5 60.02 -0.63 -1.21
CA ARG A 5 58.64 -1.07 -0.90
C ARG A 5 58.00 -1.60 -2.18
N ARG A 6 57.51 -2.84 -2.16
CA ARG A 6 56.57 -3.36 -3.13
C ARG A 6 55.24 -3.71 -2.43
N THR A 7 54.23 -3.04 -2.89
CA THR A 7 52.80 -3.14 -2.60
C THR A 7 52.30 -4.53 -2.97
N ILE A 8 51.58 -5.18 -2.03
CA ILE A 8 50.70 -6.34 -2.33
C ILE A 8 49.27 -5.85 -2.20
N LEU A 9 48.63 -5.64 -3.34
CA LEU A 9 47.18 -5.55 -3.49
C LEU A 9 46.68 -6.97 -3.74
N GLY A 10 45.92 -7.53 -2.82
CA GLY A 10 45.29 -8.83 -2.91
C GLY A 10 43.83 -8.75 -2.57
N SER A 11 43.00 -8.84 -3.61
CA SER A 11 41.68 -9.47 -3.67
C SER A 11 40.86 -9.66 -2.39
N ALA A 12 40.06 -8.68 -2.02
CA ALA A 12 38.90 -8.82 -1.13
C ALA A 12 37.73 -7.92 -1.57
N GLY A 13 37.48 -7.83 -2.88
CA GLY A 13 36.48 -6.91 -3.44
C GLY A 13 35.28 -7.58 -4.14
N ALA A 14 35.22 -8.90 -4.22
CA ALA A 14 34.21 -9.57 -5.07
C ALA A 14 33.01 -10.22 -4.32
N ALA A 15 33.07 -10.35 -2.99
CA ALA A 15 32.04 -11.07 -2.24
C ALA A 15 30.97 -10.15 -1.58
N VAL A 16 31.15 -8.83 -1.59
CA VAL A 16 30.20 -7.88 -0.97
C VAL A 16 29.17 -7.32 -1.97
N MET A 17 29.44 -7.45 -3.27
CA MET A 17 28.54 -6.91 -4.31
C MET A 17 27.33 -7.80 -4.65
N SER A 18 27.37 -9.08 -4.32
CA SER A 18 26.30 -10.04 -4.66
C SER A 18 25.09 -9.95 -3.72
N ASN A 19 25.26 -9.50 -2.47
CA ASN A 19 24.16 -9.39 -1.52
C ASN A 19 23.44 -8.03 -1.55
N ILE A 20 23.96 -7.05 -2.29
CA ILE A 20 23.31 -5.74 -2.44
C ILE A 20 22.33 -5.74 -3.61
N LEU A 21 22.49 -6.63 -4.60
CA LEU A 21 21.58 -6.70 -5.75
C LEU A 21 20.25 -7.40 -5.44
N SER A 22 20.18 -8.34 -4.50
CA SER A 22 18.91 -9.01 -4.16
C SER A 22 18.01 -8.19 -3.22
N ALA A 23 18.57 -7.24 -2.46
CA ALA A 23 17.78 -6.32 -1.65
C ALA A 23 17.27 -5.10 -2.45
N ARG A 24 17.74 -4.91 -3.68
CA ARG A 24 17.39 -3.75 -4.53
C ARG A 24 16.12 -3.94 -5.35
N ALA A 25 15.58 -5.17 -5.40
CA ALA A 25 14.38 -5.48 -6.18
C ALA A 25 13.06 -5.05 -5.52
N GLU A 26 13.09 -4.56 -4.27
CA GLU A 26 11.88 -4.27 -3.48
C GLU A 26 11.80 -2.85 -2.93
N MET A 27 12.78 -2.02 -3.17
CA MET A 27 12.66 -0.59 -2.91
C MET A 27 12.10 0.11 -4.16
N PRO A 28 11.10 0.99 -4.03
CA PRO A 28 10.66 1.80 -5.16
C PRO A 28 11.86 2.53 -5.79
N PRO A 29 11.89 2.72 -7.11
CA PRO A 29 12.98 3.40 -7.80
C PRO A 29 13.21 4.78 -7.20
N LYS A 30 14.46 5.23 -7.19
CA LYS A 30 14.83 6.53 -6.61
C LYS A 30 14.05 7.67 -7.28
N GLU A 31 13.57 8.58 -6.46
CA GLU A 31 12.72 9.75 -6.73
C GLU A 31 13.00 10.51 -8.05
N ASN A 32 14.28 10.55 -8.50
CA ASN A 32 14.70 11.30 -9.68
C ASN A 32 14.37 10.65 -11.04
N GLU A 33 14.40 9.33 -11.16
CA GLU A 33 14.17 8.67 -12.47
C GLU A 33 12.70 8.63 -12.86
N MET A 34 11.82 8.61 -11.88
CA MET A 34 10.38 8.53 -12.13
C MET A 34 9.72 9.88 -12.36
N THR A 35 10.19 10.94 -11.72
CA THR A 35 9.73 12.30 -11.97
C THR A 35 9.99 12.71 -13.42
N GLU A 36 11.09 12.26 -14.02
CA GLU A 36 11.42 12.46 -15.43
C GLU A 36 10.49 11.66 -16.36
N THR A 37 10.22 10.40 -16.07
CA THR A 37 9.33 9.53 -16.88
C THR A 37 7.89 10.06 -16.87
N LEU A 38 7.39 10.52 -15.73
CA LEU A 38 6.07 11.13 -15.60
C LEU A 38 5.98 12.47 -16.35
N LYS A 39 7.03 13.30 -16.33
CA LYS A 39 7.08 14.57 -17.05
C LYS A 39 7.11 14.42 -18.58
N MET A 40 7.79 13.40 -19.10
CA MET A 40 7.87 13.15 -20.55
C MET A 40 6.52 12.67 -21.13
N ALA A 41 5.67 11.99 -20.33
CA ALA A 41 4.37 11.51 -20.79
C ALA A 41 3.28 12.59 -20.88
N ALA A 42 3.51 13.79 -20.34
CA ALA A 42 2.51 14.87 -20.23
C ALA A 42 2.33 15.76 -21.48
N ALA A 43 3.10 15.56 -22.54
CA ALA A 43 3.23 16.53 -23.63
C ALA A 43 2.13 16.48 -24.73
N ASP A 44 1.15 15.56 -24.63
CA ASP A 44 0.11 15.39 -25.67
C ASP A 44 -1.29 15.76 -25.13
N LYS A 45 -1.97 16.75 -25.75
CA LYS A 45 -3.29 17.26 -25.33
C LYS A 45 -4.35 16.98 -26.40
N GLY A 46 -5.33 16.16 -26.06
CA GLY A 46 -6.56 15.94 -26.84
C GLY A 46 -7.83 16.07 -25.98
N GLY A 47 -8.84 16.79 -26.48
CA GLY A 47 -10.05 17.12 -25.72
C GLY A 47 -11.09 15.98 -25.66
N SER A 48 -11.88 15.95 -24.57
CA SER A 48 -12.82 14.88 -24.22
C SER A 48 -14.27 15.34 -24.11
N THR A 49 -15.20 14.48 -24.52
CA THR A 49 -16.66 14.57 -24.29
C THR A 49 -17.06 13.67 -23.11
N ALA A 50 -17.85 14.20 -22.17
CA ALA A 50 -18.27 13.49 -20.95
C ALA A 50 -19.20 12.30 -21.26
N ALA A 51 -18.75 11.08 -20.93
CA ALA A 51 -19.59 9.88 -20.92
C ALA A 51 -20.08 9.60 -19.50
N THR A 52 -21.34 9.20 -19.35
CA THR A 52 -21.94 8.77 -18.07
C THR A 52 -21.30 7.45 -17.64
N VAL A 53 -20.44 7.52 -16.62
CA VAL A 53 -19.75 6.34 -16.07
C VAL A 53 -20.77 5.53 -15.25
N LYS A 54 -21.12 4.32 -15.71
CA LYS A 54 -21.82 3.34 -14.89
C LYS A 54 -20.94 2.98 -13.70
N SER A 55 -21.52 2.92 -12.48
CA SER A 55 -20.81 2.47 -11.29
C SER A 55 -20.15 1.11 -11.56
N ALA A 56 -18.83 1.04 -11.42
CA ALA A 56 -18.09 -0.20 -11.54
C ALA A 56 -18.53 -1.18 -10.44
N PRO A 57 -18.45 -2.51 -10.66
CA PRO A 57 -18.72 -3.48 -9.60
C PRO A 57 -17.71 -3.33 -8.45
N LEU A 58 -18.03 -3.89 -7.28
CA LEU A 58 -17.08 -3.95 -6.16
C LEU A 58 -15.82 -4.71 -6.61
N PRO A 59 -14.63 -4.23 -6.20
CA PRO A 59 -13.38 -4.93 -6.47
C PRO A 59 -13.37 -6.36 -5.90
N PHE A 60 -12.62 -7.26 -6.52
CA PHE A 60 -12.51 -8.66 -6.10
C PHE A 60 -12.06 -8.81 -4.64
N ALA A 61 -11.18 -7.95 -4.16
CA ALA A 61 -10.80 -7.88 -2.74
C ALA A 61 -11.99 -7.89 -1.78
N MET A 62 -13.12 -7.30 -2.17
CA MET A 62 -14.33 -7.17 -1.34
C MET A 62 -15.28 -8.36 -1.44
N THR A 63 -14.97 -9.36 -2.24
CA THR A 63 -15.79 -10.59 -2.40
C THR A 63 -15.23 -11.77 -1.61
N THR A 64 -14.10 -11.58 -0.92
CA THR A 64 -13.39 -12.60 -0.15
C THR A 64 -13.98 -12.76 1.25
N PRO A 65 -13.78 -13.92 1.91
CA PRO A 65 -14.35 -14.18 3.24
C PRO A 65 -13.88 -13.22 4.33
N VAL A 66 -12.57 -12.88 4.35
CA VAL A 66 -11.99 -11.88 5.26
C VAL A 66 -11.25 -10.86 4.43
N ARG A 67 -11.50 -9.58 4.70
CA ARG A 67 -10.95 -8.46 3.92
C ARG A 67 -10.72 -7.24 4.79
N VAL A 68 -9.90 -6.32 4.34
CA VAL A 68 -9.72 -5.03 5.02
C VAL A 68 -10.99 -4.20 4.84
N ALA A 69 -11.57 -3.71 5.95
CA ALA A 69 -12.70 -2.80 5.91
C ALA A 69 -12.22 -1.35 5.92
N ARG A 70 -11.39 -0.99 6.89
CA ARG A 70 -10.86 0.36 7.07
C ARG A 70 -9.62 0.35 7.97
N ILE A 71 -8.96 1.50 8.08
CA ILE A 71 -7.77 1.71 8.88
C ILE A 71 -7.93 2.92 9.80
N GLY A 72 -7.34 2.86 10.99
CA GLY A 72 -7.16 4.00 11.89
C GLY A 72 -5.72 4.49 11.89
N LEU A 73 -5.53 5.81 11.81
CA LEU A 73 -4.24 6.46 11.98
C LEU A 73 -4.26 7.38 13.20
N LYS A 74 -3.17 7.44 13.95
CA LYS A 74 -2.87 8.47 14.93
C LYS A 74 -2.06 9.58 14.28
N ALA A 75 -2.50 10.81 14.39
CA ALA A 75 -1.87 11.99 13.82
C ALA A 75 -1.62 13.08 14.87
N ARG A 76 -0.50 13.77 14.76
CA ARG A 76 -0.24 14.98 15.58
C ARG A 76 -1.12 16.15 15.15
N ASP A 77 -1.46 16.18 13.87
CA ASP A 77 -2.39 17.15 13.28
C ASP A 77 -3.35 16.41 12.33
N ALA A 78 -4.50 15.98 12.89
CA ALA A 78 -5.50 15.23 12.17
C ALA A 78 -6.16 16.04 11.05
N GLU A 79 -6.30 17.36 11.19
CA GLU A 79 -6.88 18.22 10.16
C GLU A 79 -5.97 18.30 8.93
N THR A 80 -4.69 18.61 9.12
CA THR A 80 -3.71 18.65 8.03
C THR A 80 -3.61 17.30 7.34
N LEU A 81 -3.62 16.20 8.12
CA LEU A 81 -3.55 14.86 7.54
C LEU A 81 -4.82 14.52 6.75
N ALA A 82 -6.00 14.84 7.28
CA ALA A 82 -7.28 14.63 6.59
C ALA A 82 -7.37 15.46 5.30
N GLU A 83 -6.89 16.70 5.30
CA GLU A 83 -6.81 17.55 4.11
C GLU A 83 -5.94 16.88 3.03
N TYR A 84 -4.78 16.35 3.41
CA TYR A 84 -3.90 15.62 2.49
C TYR A 84 -4.62 14.42 1.84
N TYR A 85 -5.30 13.59 2.62
CA TYR A 85 -6.03 12.43 2.06
C TYR A 85 -7.21 12.84 1.17
N ARG A 86 -7.88 13.98 1.47
CA ARG A 86 -8.91 14.53 0.58
C ARG A 86 -8.31 15.04 -0.72
N ASP A 87 -7.21 15.78 -0.64
CA ASP A 87 -6.63 16.43 -1.81
C ASP A 87 -5.83 15.46 -2.68
N VAL A 88 -5.08 14.53 -2.09
CA VAL A 88 -4.18 13.64 -2.82
C VAL A 88 -4.87 12.35 -3.20
N VAL A 89 -5.46 11.64 -2.25
CA VAL A 89 -6.15 10.36 -2.51
C VAL A 89 -7.54 10.59 -3.10
N GLY A 90 -8.16 11.74 -2.80
CA GLY A 90 -9.50 12.10 -3.27
C GLY A 90 -10.61 11.57 -2.37
N LEU A 91 -10.31 11.17 -1.13
CA LEU A 91 -11.32 10.78 -0.15
C LEU A 91 -12.19 11.97 0.24
N ARG A 92 -13.38 11.71 0.77
CA ARG A 92 -14.24 12.75 1.32
C ARG A 92 -14.42 12.57 2.82
N GLU A 93 -14.62 13.67 3.55
CA GLU A 93 -15.02 13.62 4.94
C GLU A 93 -16.43 13.04 5.04
N MET A 94 -16.59 11.96 5.77
CA MET A 94 -17.87 11.26 5.98
C MET A 94 -18.55 11.72 7.24
N THR A 95 -17.80 11.78 8.33
CA THR A 95 -18.28 12.18 9.67
C THR A 95 -17.11 12.48 10.58
N ARG A 96 -17.44 13.02 11.77
CA ARG A 96 -16.48 13.19 12.87
C ARG A 96 -16.96 12.44 14.10
N ARG A 97 -16.03 11.81 14.81
CA ARG A 97 -16.27 11.08 16.06
C ARG A 97 -15.39 11.68 17.15
N GLY A 98 -15.95 12.65 17.91
CA GLY A 98 -15.13 13.44 18.84
C GLY A 98 -14.03 14.22 18.11
N ALA A 99 -12.77 13.95 18.44
CA ALA A 99 -11.60 14.54 17.79
C ALA A 99 -11.11 13.76 16.55
N SER A 100 -11.76 12.64 16.20
CA SER A 100 -11.41 11.84 15.02
C SER A 100 -12.15 12.30 13.78
N ILE A 101 -11.46 12.28 12.63
CA ILE A 101 -12.00 12.60 11.32
C ILE A 101 -12.12 11.31 10.51
N VAL A 102 -13.30 11.00 10.00
CA VAL A 102 -13.58 9.80 9.22
C VAL A 102 -13.65 10.17 7.75
N LEU A 103 -12.82 9.52 6.95
CA LEU A 103 -12.74 9.71 5.51
C LEU A 103 -13.19 8.44 4.76
N GLY A 104 -13.71 8.65 3.54
CA GLY A 104 -14.18 7.53 2.74
C GLY A 104 -14.46 7.88 1.29
N ALA A 105 -15.05 6.90 0.58
CA ALA A 105 -15.48 7.04 -0.81
C ALA A 105 -16.87 6.40 -0.98
N GLY A 106 -17.75 7.02 -1.79
CA GLY A 106 -19.15 6.60 -1.84
C GLY A 106 -19.81 6.62 -0.46
N ASP A 107 -20.41 5.54 -0.05
CA ASP A 107 -21.06 5.37 1.27
C ASP A 107 -20.14 4.63 2.26
N ARG A 108 -18.88 4.34 1.88
CA ARG A 108 -17.96 3.50 2.64
C ARG A 108 -16.94 4.35 3.36
N GLU A 109 -16.88 4.17 4.69
CA GLU A 109 -15.77 4.66 5.50
C GLU A 109 -14.53 3.80 5.21
N LEU A 110 -13.38 4.45 4.96
CA LEU A 110 -12.13 3.77 4.63
C LEU A 110 -11.02 4.05 5.65
N MET A 111 -11.09 5.21 6.30
CA MET A 111 -10.05 5.67 7.20
C MET A 111 -10.64 6.50 8.34
N GLU A 112 -10.07 6.34 9.53
CA GLU A 112 -10.30 7.22 10.67
C GLU A 112 -8.97 7.80 11.14
N ILE A 113 -8.88 9.12 11.25
CA ILE A 113 -7.69 9.84 11.71
C ILE A 113 -7.94 10.36 13.10
N GLU A 114 -7.22 9.83 14.08
CA GLU A 114 -7.34 10.16 15.49
C GLU A 114 -6.35 11.27 15.83
N GLN A 115 -6.84 12.37 16.44
CA GLN A 115 -5.99 13.45 16.93
C GLN A 115 -5.16 12.97 18.14
N PHE A 116 -3.83 12.98 18.02
CA PHE A 116 -2.91 12.67 19.11
C PHE A 116 -1.72 13.65 19.11
N SER A 117 -1.98 14.90 19.48
CA SER A 117 -1.03 16.02 19.37
C SER A 117 0.28 15.79 20.13
N ALA A 118 0.27 15.01 21.22
CA ALA A 118 1.45 14.70 22.01
C ALA A 118 2.27 13.51 21.47
N ALA A 119 1.83 12.87 20.38
CA ALA A 119 2.52 11.71 19.82
C ALA A 119 3.94 12.05 19.38
N LYS A 120 4.85 11.10 19.60
CA LYS A 120 6.16 11.11 18.94
C LYS A 120 5.98 10.74 17.47
N PRO A 121 6.84 11.23 16.56
CA PRO A 121 6.87 10.75 15.18
C PRO A 121 7.05 9.23 15.13
N ASP A 122 6.49 8.58 14.11
CA ASP A 122 6.72 7.16 13.85
C ASP A 122 8.22 6.87 13.62
N ASP A 123 8.65 5.63 13.91
CA ASP A 123 10.01 5.18 13.65
C ASP A 123 9.97 4.04 12.62
N PRO A 124 10.50 4.23 11.42
CA PRO A 124 10.47 3.21 10.36
C PRO A 124 11.21 1.90 10.73
N ARG A 125 12.04 1.92 11.78
CA ARG A 125 12.71 0.71 12.30
C ARG A 125 11.86 -0.04 13.33
N SER A 126 10.75 0.52 13.77
CA SER A 126 9.79 -0.15 14.65
C SER A 126 8.71 -0.87 13.83
N ALA A 127 7.98 -1.78 14.48
CA ALA A 127 6.76 -2.33 13.92
C ALA A 127 5.69 -1.23 13.78
N GLY A 128 4.77 -1.40 12.83
CA GLY A 128 3.72 -0.42 12.54
C GLY A 128 3.25 -0.48 11.09
N LEU A 129 2.77 0.62 10.57
CA LEU A 129 2.31 0.74 9.19
C LEU A 129 3.49 0.88 8.23
N TYR A 130 3.52 0.07 7.17
CA TYR A 130 4.39 0.32 6.02
C TYR A 130 3.64 1.16 4.97
N HIS A 131 2.47 0.70 4.51
CA HIS A 131 1.53 1.51 3.72
C HIS A 131 0.07 1.04 3.84
N THR A 132 -0.84 1.97 3.56
CA THR A 132 -2.24 1.70 3.26
C THR A 132 -2.45 1.73 1.76
N ALA A 133 -3.10 0.71 1.20
CA ALA A 133 -3.32 0.62 -0.23
C ALA A 133 -4.80 0.86 -0.59
N PHE A 134 -5.04 1.94 -1.33
CA PHE A 134 -6.35 2.32 -1.84
C PHE A 134 -6.56 1.74 -3.23
N LEU A 135 -7.44 0.75 -3.31
CA LEU A 135 -7.80 0.08 -4.55
C LEU A 135 -8.86 0.88 -5.29
N LEU A 136 -8.48 1.41 -6.43
CA LEU A 136 -9.41 2.06 -7.36
C LEU A 136 -10.18 1.00 -8.18
N PRO A 137 -11.48 1.22 -8.48
CA PRO A 137 -12.32 0.21 -9.12
C PRO A 137 -11.84 -0.24 -10.49
N THR A 138 -11.19 0.65 -11.24
CA THR A 138 -10.75 0.35 -12.61
C THR A 138 -9.35 0.90 -12.91
N ARG A 139 -8.68 0.30 -13.89
CA ARG A 139 -7.42 0.81 -14.43
C ARG A 139 -7.56 2.23 -15.02
N GLY A 140 -8.74 2.54 -15.58
CA GLY A 140 -9.06 3.89 -16.06
C GLY A 140 -9.12 4.91 -14.93
N ASP A 141 -9.59 4.53 -13.73
CA ASP A 141 -9.55 5.40 -12.55
C ASP A 141 -8.11 5.67 -12.12
N LEU A 142 -7.24 4.65 -12.15
CA LEU A 142 -5.82 4.83 -11.87
C LEU A 142 -5.16 5.75 -12.91
N ALA A 143 -5.52 5.63 -14.20
CA ALA A 143 -5.02 6.52 -15.24
C ALA A 143 -5.43 7.98 -14.98
N ARG A 144 -6.69 8.24 -14.64
CA ARG A 144 -7.21 9.60 -14.32
C ARG A 144 -6.53 10.18 -13.08
N TRP A 145 -6.35 9.36 -12.03
CA TRP A 145 -5.59 9.78 -10.85
C TRP A 145 -4.13 10.10 -11.20
N SER A 146 -3.50 9.27 -12.02
CA SER A 146 -2.10 9.45 -12.45
C SER A 146 -1.92 10.75 -13.25
N ARG A 147 -2.85 11.04 -14.17
CA ARG A 147 -2.86 12.32 -14.92
C ARG A 147 -2.92 13.51 -13.96
N ARG A 148 -3.87 13.46 -13.00
CA ARG A 148 -3.97 14.50 -11.98
C ARG A 148 -2.69 14.64 -11.15
N ALA A 149 -2.06 13.52 -10.77
CA ALA A 149 -0.81 13.54 -10.02
C ALA A 149 0.31 14.25 -10.79
N ILE A 150 0.40 14.01 -12.10
CA ILE A 150 1.34 14.70 -13.00
C ILE A 150 1.01 16.20 -13.09
N ASP A 151 -0.24 16.54 -13.38
CA ASP A 151 -0.68 17.93 -13.58
C ASP A 151 -0.52 18.77 -12.30
N LYS A 152 -0.70 18.17 -11.13
CA LYS A 152 -0.52 18.79 -9.81
C LYS A 152 0.91 18.66 -9.27
N GLN A 153 1.79 17.95 -9.96
CA GLN A 153 3.17 17.68 -9.52
C GLN A 153 3.22 17.07 -8.11
N LEU A 154 2.31 16.10 -7.82
CA LEU A 154 2.29 15.43 -6.53
C LEU A 154 3.62 14.69 -6.30
N PRO A 155 4.15 14.67 -5.06
CA PRO A 155 5.40 14.00 -4.73
C PRO A 155 5.21 12.48 -4.70
N VAL A 156 5.33 11.85 -5.89
CA VAL A 156 5.25 10.39 -6.05
C VAL A 156 6.58 9.76 -5.67
N ALA A 157 6.58 8.79 -4.76
CA ALA A 157 7.76 8.08 -4.28
C ALA A 157 8.18 6.93 -5.22
N GLY A 158 7.23 6.32 -5.94
CA GLY A 158 7.48 5.18 -6.81
C GLY A 158 6.26 4.76 -7.62
N ALA A 159 6.45 3.85 -8.60
CA ALA A 159 5.38 3.11 -9.27
C ALA A 159 5.87 1.73 -9.69
N SER A 160 4.97 0.76 -9.71
CA SER A 160 5.28 -0.62 -10.06
C SER A 160 4.13 -1.30 -10.78
N ASP A 161 4.49 -2.24 -11.66
CA ASP A 161 3.63 -3.31 -12.13
C ASP A 161 3.96 -4.57 -11.31
N HIS A 162 2.98 -5.05 -10.55
CA HIS A 162 3.14 -6.23 -9.70
C HIS A 162 2.67 -7.52 -10.36
N ASN A 163 2.39 -7.53 -11.65
CA ASN A 163 1.79 -8.61 -12.43
C ASN A 163 0.32 -8.90 -12.07
N VAL A 164 -0.11 -8.64 -10.86
CA VAL A 164 -1.49 -8.74 -10.35
C VAL A 164 -2.19 -7.38 -10.26
N SER A 165 -1.43 -6.31 -10.17
CA SER A 165 -1.90 -4.92 -10.02
C SER A 165 -0.89 -3.93 -10.59
N GLU A 166 -1.33 -2.70 -10.81
CA GLU A 166 -0.49 -1.54 -11.14
C GLU A 166 -0.64 -0.50 -10.04
N ALA A 167 0.48 0.00 -9.51
CA ALA A 167 0.52 0.77 -8.28
C ALA A 167 1.39 2.03 -8.37
N ILE A 168 1.00 3.07 -7.63
CA ILE A 168 1.76 4.31 -7.45
C ILE A 168 1.87 4.60 -5.95
N TYR A 169 3.07 4.92 -5.50
CA TYR A 169 3.42 5.08 -4.09
C TYR A 169 3.64 6.53 -3.71
N LEU A 170 3.17 6.91 -2.53
CA LEU A 170 3.35 8.21 -1.93
C LEU A 170 3.67 8.05 -0.44
N THR A 171 4.02 9.19 0.19
CA THR A 171 4.14 9.29 1.65
C THR A 171 3.35 10.50 2.11
N ASP A 172 2.55 10.35 3.16
CA ASP A 172 1.80 11.44 3.74
C ASP A 172 2.70 12.36 4.61
N PRO A 173 2.19 13.54 5.05
CA PRO A 173 2.97 14.50 5.83
C PRO A 173 3.49 13.96 7.18
N GLU A 174 2.92 12.88 7.72
CA GLU A 174 3.38 12.24 8.96
C GLU A 174 4.25 11.00 8.73
N GLY A 175 4.56 10.68 7.45
CA GLY A 175 5.47 9.60 7.08
C GLY A 175 4.80 8.25 6.82
N ASN A 176 3.47 8.17 6.81
CA ASN A 176 2.78 6.93 6.46
C ASN A 176 2.84 6.68 4.95
N GLY A 177 3.21 5.47 4.56
CA GLY A 177 3.16 5.06 3.17
C GLY A 177 1.73 4.94 2.65
N ILE A 178 1.55 5.32 1.39
CA ILE A 178 0.30 5.22 0.65
C ILE A 178 0.57 4.51 -0.67
N GLU A 179 -0.30 3.60 -1.04
CA GLU A 179 -0.36 3.00 -2.36
C GLU A 179 -1.70 3.33 -3.00
N ILE A 180 -1.69 3.88 -4.21
CA ILE A 180 -2.87 4.05 -5.05
C ILE A 180 -2.74 3.06 -6.19
N TYR A 181 -3.69 2.13 -6.32
CA TYR A 181 -3.52 1.04 -7.25
C TYR A 181 -4.83 0.57 -7.88
N SER A 182 -4.71 -0.22 -8.92
CA SER A 182 -5.79 -0.94 -9.56
C SER A 182 -5.37 -2.36 -9.85
N ASP A 183 -6.25 -3.32 -9.54
CA ASP A 183 -6.04 -4.73 -9.86
C ASP A 183 -6.10 -4.97 -11.37
N ARG A 184 -5.27 -5.89 -11.84
CA ARG A 184 -5.52 -6.59 -13.11
C ARG A 184 -6.67 -7.56 -12.93
N PRO A 185 -7.43 -7.90 -13.98
CA PRO A 185 -8.52 -8.88 -13.86
C PRO A 185 -8.02 -10.16 -13.18
N HIS A 186 -8.66 -10.59 -12.08
CA HIS A 186 -8.18 -11.71 -11.25
C HIS A 186 -8.05 -13.03 -12.00
N ASN A 187 -8.82 -13.24 -13.06
CA ASN A 187 -8.73 -14.40 -13.93
C ASN A 187 -7.49 -14.40 -14.83
N THR A 188 -6.70 -13.32 -14.84
CA THR A 188 -5.42 -13.22 -15.56
C THR A 188 -4.21 -13.48 -14.65
N TRP A 189 -4.42 -13.56 -13.33
CA TRP A 189 -3.34 -13.80 -12.39
C TRP A 189 -2.78 -15.20 -12.58
N GLN A 190 -1.46 -15.30 -12.55
CA GLN A 190 -0.76 -16.56 -12.71
C GLN A 190 -0.46 -17.15 -11.34
N TRP A 191 -0.80 -18.43 -11.17
CA TRP A 191 -0.56 -19.17 -9.94
C TRP A 191 0.38 -20.35 -10.17
N ASN A 192 1.26 -20.60 -9.21
CA ASN A 192 2.06 -21.82 -9.12
C ASN A 192 1.69 -22.52 -7.81
N GLY A 193 0.79 -23.50 -7.89
CA GLY A 193 0.15 -24.07 -6.72
C GLY A 193 -0.68 -23.02 -5.98
N ASP A 194 -0.37 -22.80 -4.70
CA ASP A 194 -0.98 -21.81 -3.81
C ASP A 194 -0.31 -20.43 -3.85
N ARG A 195 0.73 -20.24 -4.67
CA ARG A 195 1.50 -19.00 -4.78
C ARG A 195 1.14 -18.24 -6.04
N VAL A 196 0.71 -17.00 -5.85
CA VAL A 196 0.46 -16.08 -6.96
C VAL A 196 1.78 -15.46 -7.45
N LYS A 197 1.94 -15.37 -8.76
CA LYS A 197 3.10 -14.70 -9.34
C LYS A 197 2.95 -13.19 -9.16
N MET A 198 3.67 -12.64 -8.21
CA MET A 198 3.86 -11.20 -8.01
C MET A 198 5.30 -10.82 -8.27
N GLY A 199 5.52 -9.64 -8.84
CA GLY A 199 6.83 -9.07 -9.12
C GLY A 199 6.87 -7.57 -8.83
N THR A 200 7.98 -6.94 -9.18
CA THR A 200 8.18 -5.49 -9.10
C THR A 200 8.82 -5.06 -10.41
N GLU A 201 7.99 -4.87 -11.43
CA GLU A 201 8.38 -4.43 -12.76
C GLU A 201 8.16 -2.92 -12.90
N ALA A 202 8.80 -2.30 -13.89
CA ALA A 202 8.55 -0.91 -14.21
C ALA A 202 7.12 -0.73 -14.73
N LEU A 203 6.36 0.21 -14.16
CA LEU A 203 5.03 0.55 -14.67
C LEU A 203 5.14 1.23 -16.04
N ASP A 204 4.41 0.73 -17.03
CA ASP A 204 4.24 1.40 -18.33
C ASP A 204 3.24 2.57 -18.19
N VAL A 205 3.75 3.69 -17.70
CA VAL A 205 2.98 4.92 -17.45
C VAL A 205 2.34 5.42 -18.73
N LYS A 206 3.03 5.32 -19.87
CA LYS A 206 2.45 5.76 -21.16
C LYS A 206 1.21 4.94 -21.50
N ASN A 207 1.31 3.64 -21.45
CA ASN A 207 0.17 2.73 -21.73
C ASN A 207 -0.99 2.96 -20.75
N LEU A 208 -0.68 3.25 -19.47
CA LEU A 208 -1.70 3.60 -18.49
C LEU A 208 -2.42 4.90 -18.88
N LEU A 209 -1.70 5.95 -19.23
CA LEU A 209 -2.27 7.26 -19.60
C LEU A 209 -3.02 7.24 -20.94
N ASP A 210 -2.62 6.39 -21.89
CA ASP A 210 -3.33 6.21 -23.17
C ASP A 210 -4.80 5.69 -22.96
N LEU A 211 -5.15 5.21 -21.77
CA LEU A 211 -6.55 4.88 -21.44
C LEU A 211 -7.43 6.12 -21.38
N ILE A 212 -6.90 7.27 -20.96
CA ILE A 212 -7.69 8.51 -20.87
C ILE A 212 -8.16 8.94 -22.24
N ASP A 213 -7.33 8.79 -23.27
CA ASP A 213 -7.68 9.14 -24.65
C ASP A 213 -8.79 8.23 -25.21
N ARG A 214 -8.89 7.00 -24.71
CA ARG A 214 -9.90 6.00 -25.12
C ARG A 214 -11.18 6.06 -24.30
N GLU A 215 -11.08 6.26 -22.99
CA GLU A 215 -12.20 6.20 -22.04
C GLU A 215 -12.71 7.59 -21.65
N GLY A 216 -11.87 8.60 -21.79
CA GLY A 216 -12.14 9.97 -21.35
C GLY A 216 -12.26 10.14 -19.84
N GLY A 217 -12.74 11.30 -19.44
CA GLY A 217 -13.03 11.65 -18.06
C GLY A 217 -11.85 12.28 -17.31
N GLU A 218 -12.19 12.97 -16.23
CA GLU A 218 -11.27 13.64 -15.34
C GLU A 218 -11.33 13.00 -13.94
N TRP A 219 -10.28 13.25 -13.15
CA TRP A 219 -10.32 12.87 -11.74
C TRP A 219 -11.13 13.87 -10.91
N ASN A 220 -12.25 13.40 -10.35
CA ASN A 220 -13.16 14.21 -9.54
C ASN A 220 -13.25 13.72 -8.08
N GLY A 221 -12.20 13.05 -7.58
CA GLY A 221 -12.15 12.39 -6.30
C GLY A 221 -12.21 10.87 -6.41
N ALA A 222 -12.01 10.18 -5.29
CA ALA A 222 -12.03 8.73 -5.23
C ALA A 222 -13.40 8.18 -5.68
N PRO A 223 -13.44 7.28 -6.68
CA PRO A 223 -14.70 6.68 -7.15
C PRO A 223 -15.46 5.97 -6.03
N GLN A 224 -16.79 5.85 -6.17
CA GLN A 224 -17.70 5.29 -5.16
C GLN A 224 -17.26 3.91 -4.63
N ASN A 225 -16.71 3.05 -5.47
CA ASN A 225 -16.29 1.70 -5.12
C ASN A 225 -14.78 1.59 -4.79
N THR A 226 -14.11 2.71 -4.51
CA THR A 226 -12.77 2.71 -3.92
C THR A 226 -12.81 2.05 -2.54
N VAL A 227 -11.82 1.21 -2.23
CA VAL A 227 -11.72 0.47 -0.97
C VAL A 227 -10.28 0.46 -0.46
N VAL A 228 -10.06 0.11 0.80
CA VAL A 228 -8.75 -0.35 1.25
C VAL A 228 -8.61 -1.81 0.83
N GLY A 229 -7.84 -2.06 -0.21
CA GLY A 229 -7.68 -3.41 -0.74
C GLY A 229 -6.70 -4.23 0.08
N HIS A 230 -5.63 -3.61 0.59
CA HIS A 230 -4.68 -4.24 1.50
C HIS A 230 -4.00 -3.24 2.44
N VAL A 231 -3.38 -3.78 3.48
CA VAL A 231 -2.49 -3.05 4.38
C VAL A 231 -1.16 -3.78 4.43
N HIS A 232 -0.05 -3.04 4.35
CA HIS A 232 1.28 -3.58 4.52
C HIS A 232 1.85 -3.14 5.85
N LEU A 233 2.25 -4.10 6.69
CA LEU A 233 2.74 -3.87 8.05
C LEU A 233 4.26 -4.06 8.12
N ARG A 234 4.91 -3.22 8.92
CA ARG A 234 6.27 -3.50 9.40
C ARG A 234 6.16 -4.40 10.61
N VAL A 235 6.95 -5.48 10.62
CA VAL A 235 6.97 -6.50 11.67
C VAL A 235 8.41 -6.84 12.04
N GLY A 236 8.63 -7.45 13.20
CA GLY A 236 9.97 -7.88 13.61
C GLY A 236 10.45 -9.13 12.87
N ASN A 237 9.51 -9.98 12.44
CA ASN A 237 9.79 -11.26 11.78
C ASN A 237 8.62 -11.66 10.87
N ALA A 238 8.87 -11.92 9.59
CA ALA A 238 7.83 -12.25 8.63
C ALA A 238 7.18 -13.63 8.89
N LYS A 239 7.96 -14.61 9.37
CA LYS A 239 7.44 -15.95 9.66
C LYS A 239 6.52 -15.96 10.90
N ASP A 240 6.81 -15.14 11.90
CA ASP A 240 5.94 -14.99 13.07
C ASP A 240 4.63 -14.30 12.67
N ALA A 241 4.70 -13.32 11.76
CA ALA A 241 3.52 -12.70 11.17
C ALA A 241 2.68 -13.71 10.38
N GLU A 242 3.31 -14.54 9.53
CA GLU A 242 2.64 -15.63 8.80
C GLU A 242 1.87 -16.53 9.76
N SER A 243 2.54 -17.02 10.79
CA SER A 243 1.94 -17.92 11.80
C SER A 243 0.77 -17.25 12.52
N PHE A 244 0.90 -15.98 12.88
CA PHE A 244 -0.14 -15.22 13.57
C PHE A 244 -1.41 -15.07 12.71
N TRP A 245 -1.28 -14.56 11.48
CA TRP A 245 -2.42 -14.32 10.59
C TRP A 245 -3.12 -15.60 10.17
N HIS A 246 -2.34 -16.68 9.95
CA HIS A 246 -2.91 -18.00 9.69
C HIS A 246 -3.75 -18.49 10.86
N GLN A 247 -3.23 -18.42 12.10
CA GLN A 247 -3.89 -18.94 13.30
C GLN A 247 -5.10 -18.09 13.71
N GLN A 248 -5.00 -16.77 13.62
CA GLN A 248 -6.04 -15.85 14.11
C GLN A 248 -7.20 -15.71 13.12
N LEU A 249 -6.93 -15.62 11.85
CA LEU A 249 -7.95 -15.32 10.84
C LEU A 249 -8.00 -16.30 9.68
N GLY A 250 -7.18 -17.36 9.69
CA GLY A 250 -7.17 -18.39 8.64
C GLY A 250 -6.74 -17.84 7.28
N PHE A 251 -5.76 -16.91 7.28
CA PHE A 251 -5.19 -16.40 6.05
C PHE A 251 -4.26 -17.43 5.43
N ASP A 252 -4.34 -17.56 4.11
CA ASP A 252 -3.38 -18.34 3.34
C ASP A 252 -2.18 -17.49 2.96
N THR A 253 -0.99 -18.08 2.96
CA THR A 253 0.20 -17.43 2.41
C THR A 253 0.18 -17.55 0.90
N VAL A 254 0.06 -16.44 0.21
CA VAL A 254 -0.05 -16.38 -1.26
C VAL A 254 1.26 -16.00 -1.95
N GLN A 255 2.22 -15.40 -1.23
CA GLN A 255 3.58 -15.12 -1.71
C GLN A 255 4.53 -14.85 -0.54
N THR A 256 5.82 -15.07 -0.76
CA THR A 256 6.91 -14.71 0.17
C THR A 256 8.09 -14.13 -0.58
N TYR A 257 8.81 -13.19 0.04
CA TYR A 257 10.08 -12.69 -0.47
C TYR A 257 11.19 -13.03 0.54
N GLY A 258 11.73 -14.25 0.36
CA GLY A 258 12.68 -14.85 1.28
C GLY A 258 12.12 -14.94 2.71
N ASP A 259 12.94 -14.55 3.68
CA ASP A 259 12.60 -14.47 5.11
C ASP A 259 12.15 -13.06 5.54
N LYS A 260 12.03 -12.12 4.57
CA LYS A 260 11.85 -10.69 4.85
C LYS A 260 10.42 -10.21 4.67
N ALA A 261 9.62 -10.87 3.85
CA ALA A 261 8.23 -10.48 3.68
C ALA A 261 7.33 -11.66 3.37
N VAL A 262 6.07 -11.57 3.82
CA VAL A 262 5.00 -12.51 3.57
C VAL A 262 3.74 -11.74 3.13
N PHE A 263 3.02 -12.34 2.18
CA PHE A 263 1.77 -11.80 1.65
C PHE A 263 0.66 -12.81 1.91
N LEU A 264 -0.41 -12.35 2.52
CA LEU A 264 -1.41 -13.17 3.15
C LEU A 264 -2.81 -12.77 2.66
N SER A 265 -3.66 -13.76 2.41
CA SER A 265 -4.98 -13.52 1.84
C SER A 265 -6.02 -14.54 2.28
N THR A 266 -7.28 -14.28 1.96
CA THR A 266 -8.36 -15.26 1.92
C THR A 266 -9.06 -15.21 0.56
N GLY A 267 -9.70 -16.31 0.16
CA GLY A 267 -10.55 -16.33 -1.03
C GLY A 267 -9.82 -16.11 -2.37
N GLY A 268 -8.49 -16.34 -2.41
CA GLY A 268 -7.72 -16.24 -3.65
C GLY A 268 -7.39 -14.80 -4.12
N TYR A 269 -7.50 -13.81 -3.24
CA TYR A 269 -7.00 -12.45 -3.53
C TYR A 269 -5.47 -12.43 -3.43
N HIS A 270 -4.80 -11.54 -4.17
CA HIS A 270 -3.34 -11.51 -4.21
C HIS A 270 -2.67 -11.13 -2.88
N HIS A 271 -3.29 -10.36 -2.01
CA HIS A 271 -3.05 -10.23 -0.56
C HIS A 271 -3.95 -9.14 0.05
N HIS A 272 -4.41 -9.38 1.29
CA HIS A 272 -5.06 -8.36 2.12
C HIS A 272 -4.08 -7.79 3.15
N ILE A 273 -3.11 -8.61 3.55
CA ILE A 273 -2.04 -8.23 4.48
C ILE A 273 -0.70 -8.56 3.84
N GLY A 274 0.15 -7.54 3.72
CA GLY A 274 1.58 -7.69 3.57
C GLY A 274 2.24 -7.50 4.94
N ALA A 275 3.27 -8.29 5.26
CA ALA A 275 4.07 -8.10 6.46
C ALA A 275 5.54 -8.23 6.13
N ASN A 276 6.33 -7.17 6.41
CA ASN A 276 7.76 -7.15 6.12
C ASN A 276 8.62 -6.77 7.31
N ALA A 277 9.85 -7.29 7.30
CA ALA A 277 10.90 -6.99 8.25
C ALA A 277 12.12 -6.30 7.58
N TRP A 278 11.90 -5.53 6.49
CA TRP A 278 12.99 -4.93 5.71
C TRP A 278 13.79 -3.93 6.53
N GLN A 279 13.13 -3.03 7.25
CA GLN A 279 13.76 -2.00 8.09
C GLN A 279 13.59 -2.29 9.59
N SER A 280 12.63 -3.15 9.95
CA SER A 280 12.18 -3.45 11.32
C SER A 280 12.56 -4.85 11.80
N SER A 281 13.52 -5.51 11.15
CA SER A 281 13.98 -6.86 11.54
C SER A 281 14.39 -6.91 13.01
N GLY A 282 13.79 -7.83 13.78
CA GLY A 282 14.02 -7.97 15.21
C GLY A 282 13.31 -6.93 16.08
N ALA A 283 12.43 -6.08 15.50
CA ALA A 283 11.62 -5.16 16.29
C ALA A 283 10.77 -5.91 17.32
N GLY A 284 10.70 -5.39 18.53
CA GLY A 284 9.77 -5.83 19.56
C GLY A 284 8.44 -5.08 19.51
N LEU A 285 7.76 -5.02 20.66
CA LEU A 285 6.49 -4.27 20.80
C LEU A 285 6.71 -2.79 20.44
N ARG A 286 5.78 -2.26 19.64
CA ARG A 286 5.80 -0.87 19.22
C ARG A 286 5.46 0.08 20.38
N ASP A 287 6.04 1.27 20.35
CA ASP A 287 5.67 2.37 21.24
C ASP A 287 4.30 2.92 20.84
N LYS A 288 3.29 2.78 21.72
CA LYS A 288 1.91 3.23 21.47
C LYS A 288 1.75 4.76 21.47
N ASP A 289 2.78 5.50 21.94
CA ASP A 289 2.78 6.96 21.98
C ASP A 289 3.34 7.59 20.69
N ARG A 290 3.38 6.83 19.59
CA ARG A 290 3.82 7.30 18.28
C ARG A 290 2.65 7.48 17.32
N THR A 291 2.85 8.35 16.32
CA THR A 291 1.95 8.47 15.16
C THR A 291 1.98 7.21 14.31
N GLY A 292 1.17 7.16 13.27
CA GLY A 292 1.04 6.02 12.36
C GLY A 292 -0.15 5.14 12.69
N LEU A 293 -0.02 3.83 12.54
CA LEU A 293 -1.14 2.90 12.70
C LEU A 293 -1.80 2.99 14.08
N ALA A 294 -3.08 3.29 14.13
CA ALA A 294 -3.91 3.09 15.32
C ALA A 294 -4.44 1.66 15.36
N TRP A 295 -5.08 1.21 14.29
CA TRP A 295 -5.66 -0.12 14.14
C TRP A 295 -5.95 -0.46 12.67
N VAL A 296 -6.11 -1.75 12.38
CA VAL A 296 -6.68 -2.27 11.14
C VAL A 296 -8.01 -2.94 11.46
N GLU A 297 -9.08 -2.62 10.74
CA GLU A 297 -10.37 -3.28 10.86
C GLU A 297 -10.56 -4.27 9.70
N MET A 298 -10.82 -5.52 10.06
CA MET A 298 -11.07 -6.62 9.14
C MET A 298 -12.56 -6.98 9.18
N GLU A 299 -13.21 -7.02 8.02
CA GLU A 299 -14.54 -7.56 7.88
C GLU A 299 -14.47 -9.07 7.64
N ASP A 300 -15.16 -9.86 8.46
CA ASP A 300 -15.23 -11.32 8.32
C ASP A 300 -16.67 -11.76 8.09
N THR A 301 -16.94 -12.32 6.91
CA THR A 301 -18.29 -12.77 6.50
C THR A 301 -18.60 -14.21 6.92
N ARG A 302 -17.66 -14.92 7.53
CA ARG A 302 -17.86 -16.31 8.00
C ARG A 302 -18.71 -16.41 9.27
N GLY A 303 -19.10 -15.26 9.84
CA GLY A 303 -19.89 -15.18 11.06
C GLY A 303 -19.06 -15.25 12.35
N GLY A 304 -19.71 -15.23 13.49
CA GLY A 304 -19.09 -15.22 14.83
C GLY A 304 -19.21 -13.86 15.52
N ASN A 305 -18.34 -13.62 16.52
CA ASN A 305 -18.33 -12.38 17.30
C ASN A 305 -17.25 -11.41 16.82
N ASN A 306 -17.45 -10.13 17.08
CA ASN A 306 -16.40 -9.13 16.93
C ASN A 306 -15.29 -9.37 17.95
N HIS A 307 -14.05 -9.20 17.54
CA HIS A 307 -12.89 -9.34 18.40
C HIS A 307 -11.92 -8.17 18.18
N VAL A 308 -11.18 -7.84 19.24
CA VAL A 308 -10.04 -6.93 19.20
C VAL A 308 -8.84 -7.70 19.74
N PHE A 309 -7.75 -7.73 19.00
CA PHE A 309 -6.51 -8.38 19.40
C PHE A 309 -5.30 -7.62 18.86
N GLU A 310 -4.14 -7.95 19.36
CA GLU A 310 -2.87 -7.36 18.90
C GLU A 310 -2.03 -8.45 18.23
N ASP A 311 -1.30 -8.07 17.19
CA ASP A 311 -0.26 -8.92 16.63
C ASP A 311 0.95 -9.00 17.59
N PRO A 312 1.95 -9.85 17.33
CA PRO A 312 3.11 -10.00 18.23
C PRO A 312 3.89 -8.70 18.48
N TRP A 313 3.65 -7.66 17.71
CA TRP A 313 4.32 -6.36 17.83
C TRP A 313 3.40 -5.24 18.33
N GLY A 314 2.18 -5.57 18.74
CA GLY A 314 1.21 -4.61 19.28
C GLY A 314 0.49 -3.77 18.22
N ASN A 315 0.44 -4.22 16.96
CA ASN A 315 -0.50 -3.65 16.00
C ASN A 315 -1.90 -4.14 16.35
N VAL A 316 -2.86 -3.21 16.50
CA VAL A 316 -4.24 -3.52 16.87
C VAL A 316 -5.04 -3.95 15.66
N ILE A 317 -5.71 -5.09 15.76
CA ILE A 317 -6.60 -5.63 14.73
C ILE A 317 -8.02 -5.75 15.32
N ASN A 318 -8.97 -5.09 14.69
CA ASN A 318 -10.39 -5.19 14.99
C ASN A 318 -11.03 -6.12 13.95
N THR A 319 -11.79 -7.11 14.38
CA THR A 319 -12.63 -7.87 13.46
C THR A 319 -14.09 -7.52 13.66
N ILE A 320 -14.76 -7.18 12.57
CA ILE A 320 -16.21 -7.00 12.55
C ILE A 320 -16.85 -8.16 11.79
N LYS A 321 -17.86 -8.76 12.37
CA LYS A 321 -18.59 -9.85 11.73
C LYS A 321 -19.81 -9.29 11.00
N LYS A 322 -19.89 -9.56 9.70
CA LYS A 322 -21.09 -9.26 8.92
C LYS A 322 -21.77 -10.57 8.53
N SER A 323 -23.09 -10.61 8.71
CA SER A 323 -23.89 -11.65 8.05
C SER A 323 -23.76 -11.49 6.55
N ALA A 324 -23.56 -12.60 5.85
CA ALA A 324 -23.51 -12.67 4.41
C ALA A 324 -24.85 -12.24 3.80
#